data_5434eeb947a78e8919f650df159984a6
#
_entry.id   5434eeb947a78e8919f650df159984a6
#
_cell.length_a   1.000
_cell.length_b   1.000
_cell.length_c   1.000
_cell.angle_alpha   90.00
_cell.angle_beta   90.00
_cell.angle_gamma   90.00
#
_symmetry.space_group_name_H-M   'P 1'
#
loop_
_entity.id
_entity.type
_entity.pdbx_description
1 polymer ?
#
loop_
_entity_poly.entity_id
_entity_poly.type
_entity_poly.pdbx_seq_one_letter_code
_entity_poly.pdbx_strand_id
1 'polypeptide(L)'
;MVQSQIASAGSTSAARTTGSVLAFIKTNTDTTGTDPSYTTLPNSLRTDGTVRTFTETILKNVIQKTWTSGGTPKILMTGPVNKQRVSGFAGIAATRYNIEGGAKPATIVGAADVYVSDFGNVTVVANRFQRERDALVLDPEYASVAYLRPFQQMELAKTGDAEKRLLIVEYGLKITSENAHGLAADLVTS
;
A
#
# COMPACT_ATOMS: atom_id res chain seq x y z
N MET A 1 6.54 6.78 -5.13
CA MET A 1 7.28 5.84 -4.26
C MET A 1 7.62 4.63 -5.10
N VAL A 2 8.88 4.19 -5.15
CA VAL A 2 9.28 3.02 -5.92
C VAL A 2 8.72 1.77 -5.22
N GLN A 3 8.03 0.92 -5.97
CA GLN A 3 7.26 -0.19 -5.38
C GLN A 3 8.10 -1.37 -4.88
N SER A 4 9.35 -1.47 -5.31
CA SER A 4 10.23 -2.56 -4.93
C SER A 4 11.65 -2.05 -4.68
N GLN A 5 11.79 -1.25 -3.62
CA GLN A 5 13.07 -0.68 -3.22
C GLN A 5 13.40 -1.07 -1.79
N ILE A 6 14.60 -1.57 -1.57
CA ILE A 6 15.13 -1.84 -0.23
C ILE A 6 15.58 -0.54 0.44
N ALA A 7 15.52 -0.51 1.77
CA ALA A 7 16.10 0.58 2.54
C ALA A 7 17.62 0.43 2.60
N SER A 8 18.35 1.53 2.44
CA SER A 8 19.79 1.58 2.63
C SER A 8 20.19 2.85 3.36
N ALA A 9 21.01 2.71 4.39
CA ALA A 9 21.58 3.85 5.10
C ALA A 9 22.60 4.63 4.24
N GLY A 10 22.99 4.07 3.09
CA GLY A 10 24.03 4.63 2.24
C GLY A 10 25.45 4.41 2.78
N SER A 11 26.42 4.89 2.05
CA SER A 11 27.84 4.90 2.42
C SER A 11 28.48 6.15 1.83
N THR A 12 29.78 6.30 1.99
CA THR A 12 30.54 7.40 1.36
C THR A 12 30.47 7.38 -0.17
N SER A 13 30.21 6.21 -0.77
CA SER A 13 30.14 6.00 -2.22
C SER A 13 28.74 5.66 -2.75
N ALA A 14 27.78 5.38 -1.87
CA ALA A 14 26.41 5.01 -2.25
C ALA A 14 25.37 5.91 -1.58
N ALA A 15 24.43 6.43 -2.37
CA ALA A 15 23.34 7.24 -1.87
C ALA A 15 22.41 6.43 -0.95
N ARG A 16 21.76 7.13 -0.02
CA ARG A 16 20.69 6.55 0.81
C ARG A 16 19.48 6.24 -0.05
N THR A 17 18.79 5.15 0.26
CA THR A 17 17.53 4.79 -0.38
C THR A 17 16.45 4.53 0.67
N THR A 18 15.22 4.99 0.39
CA THR A 18 14.08 4.67 1.24
C THR A 18 13.50 3.31 0.83
N GLY A 19 13.11 2.50 1.81
CA GLY A 19 12.38 1.26 1.54
C GLY A 19 10.97 1.54 1.03
N SER A 20 10.45 0.68 0.19
CA SER A 20 9.04 0.67 -0.20
C SER A 20 8.18 -0.03 0.87
N VAL A 21 6.87 0.22 0.88
CA VAL A 21 5.94 -0.46 1.80
C VAL A 21 6.07 -1.98 1.69
N LEU A 22 6.22 -2.50 0.48
CA LEU A 22 6.36 -3.95 0.21
C LEU A 22 7.62 -4.57 0.84
N ALA A 23 8.68 -3.79 1.01
CA ALA A 23 9.90 -4.28 1.66
C ALA A 23 9.77 -4.37 3.19
N PHE A 24 8.84 -3.59 3.77
CA PHE A 24 8.61 -3.59 5.22
C PHE A 24 7.67 -4.71 5.69
N ILE A 25 6.70 -5.12 4.88
CA ILE A 25 5.70 -6.13 5.29
C ILE A 25 6.27 -7.53 5.07
N LYS A 26 6.41 -8.30 6.16
CA LYS A 26 6.94 -9.67 6.15
C LYS A 26 6.08 -10.70 6.90
N THR A 27 5.24 -10.26 7.85
CA THR A 27 4.54 -11.18 8.76
C THR A 27 3.10 -11.46 8.31
N ASN A 28 2.31 -10.43 8.06
CA ASN A 28 0.88 -10.57 7.73
C ASN A 28 0.69 -10.66 6.22
N THR A 29 1.20 -11.73 5.63
CA THR A 29 1.16 -11.92 4.19
C THR A 29 0.31 -13.12 3.80
N ASP A 30 -0.27 -13.06 2.61
CA ASP A 30 -0.87 -14.19 1.91
C ASP A 30 -0.26 -14.22 0.51
N THR A 31 0.69 -15.14 0.30
CA THR A 31 1.56 -15.21 -0.86
C THR A 31 1.85 -16.64 -1.27
N THR A 32 2.25 -16.84 -2.51
CA THR A 32 2.83 -18.09 -3.01
C THR A 32 4.34 -17.99 -3.19
N GLY A 33 4.90 -16.79 -3.09
CA GLY A 33 6.32 -16.50 -3.13
C GLY A 33 6.97 -16.50 -1.75
N THR A 34 8.12 -15.82 -1.66
CA THR A 34 8.88 -15.71 -0.41
C THR A 34 8.87 -14.27 0.07
N ASP A 35 8.53 -14.08 1.32
CA ASP A 35 8.49 -12.76 1.95
C ASP A 35 9.90 -12.24 2.30
N PRO A 36 10.06 -10.90 2.45
CA PRO A 36 11.32 -10.32 2.85
C PRO A 36 11.77 -10.84 4.22
N SER A 37 13.08 -11.03 4.38
CA SER A 37 13.67 -11.39 5.67
C SER A 37 14.63 -10.30 6.11
N TYR A 38 14.37 -9.68 7.26
CA TYR A 38 15.25 -8.67 7.85
C TYR A 38 15.08 -8.61 9.37
N THR A 39 16.12 -8.13 10.06
CA THR A 39 16.10 -7.92 11.51
C THR A 39 15.95 -6.45 11.90
N THR A 40 16.62 -5.56 11.21
CA THR A 40 16.66 -4.12 11.54
C THR A 40 16.11 -3.25 10.42
N LEU A 41 16.59 -3.44 9.20
CA LEU A 41 16.14 -2.68 8.01
C LEU A 41 15.77 -3.65 6.89
N PRO A 42 14.76 -3.33 6.09
CA PRO A 42 14.37 -4.16 4.96
C PRO A 42 15.46 -4.14 3.88
N ASN A 43 16.36 -5.10 3.95
CA ASN A 43 17.51 -5.27 3.06
C ASN A 43 17.30 -6.30 1.96
N SER A 44 16.13 -6.91 1.92
CA SER A 44 15.73 -7.85 0.87
C SER A 44 14.34 -7.50 0.36
N LEU A 45 14.09 -7.83 -0.89
CA LEU A 45 12.76 -7.77 -1.49
C LEU A 45 12.11 -9.14 -1.41
N ARG A 46 10.80 -9.16 -1.47
CA ARG A 46 10.08 -10.41 -1.64
C ARG A 46 10.38 -11.02 -3.02
N THR A 47 10.36 -12.34 -3.09
CA THR A 47 10.44 -13.07 -4.36
C THR A 47 9.02 -13.46 -4.78
N ASP A 48 8.67 -13.15 -6.02
CA ASP A 48 7.37 -13.45 -6.58
C ASP A 48 7.17 -14.96 -6.76
N GLY A 49 5.97 -15.42 -6.42
CA GLY A 49 5.52 -16.79 -6.64
C GLY A 49 4.61 -16.94 -7.84
N THR A 50 3.87 -18.05 -7.87
CA THR A 50 2.86 -18.34 -8.89
C THR A 50 1.66 -17.41 -8.76
N VAL A 51 1.24 -16.81 -9.87
CA VAL A 51 0.08 -15.92 -9.89
C VAL A 51 -1.22 -16.66 -9.61
N ARG A 52 -2.11 -16.01 -8.87
CA ARG A 52 -3.42 -16.53 -8.48
C ARG A 52 -4.50 -15.45 -8.52
N THR A 53 -5.74 -15.84 -8.69
CA THR A 53 -6.85 -14.89 -8.70
C THR A 53 -7.04 -14.29 -7.30
N PHE A 54 -7.21 -12.96 -7.23
CA PHE A 54 -7.57 -12.29 -5.99
C PHE A 54 -9.00 -12.66 -5.60
N THR A 55 -9.16 -13.34 -4.48
CA THR A 55 -10.44 -13.79 -3.93
C THR A 55 -10.75 -13.10 -2.62
N GLU A 56 -12.03 -13.07 -2.24
CA GLU A 56 -12.46 -12.55 -0.95
C GLU A 56 -11.83 -13.31 0.23
N THR A 57 -11.60 -14.62 0.07
CA THR A 57 -10.92 -15.44 1.08
C THR A 57 -9.50 -14.94 1.36
N ILE A 58 -8.72 -14.62 0.32
CA ILE A 58 -7.37 -14.06 0.47
C ILE A 58 -7.42 -12.74 1.23
N LEU A 59 -8.36 -11.86 0.88
CA LEU A 59 -8.53 -10.58 1.57
C LEU A 59 -8.88 -10.78 3.05
N LYS A 60 -9.84 -11.65 3.36
CA LYS A 60 -10.24 -11.98 4.73
C LYS A 60 -9.08 -12.54 5.55
N ASN A 61 -8.29 -13.43 4.98
CA ASN A 61 -7.11 -14.00 5.63
C ASN A 61 -6.09 -12.91 6.02
N VAL A 62 -5.81 -11.98 5.11
CA VAL A 62 -4.86 -10.89 5.39
C VAL A 62 -5.39 -9.94 6.45
N ILE A 63 -6.67 -9.55 6.38
CA ILE A 63 -7.32 -8.70 7.39
C ILE A 63 -7.28 -9.38 8.77
N GLN A 64 -7.63 -10.66 8.84
CA GLN A 64 -7.60 -11.44 10.08
C GLN A 64 -6.20 -11.48 10.68
N LYS A 65 -5.15 -11.79 9.88
CA LYS A 65 -3.76 -11.82 10.33
C LYS A 65 -3.34 -10.45 10.88
N THR A 66 -3.64 -9.39 10.16
CA THR A 66 -3.31 -8.01 10.57
C THR A 66 -4.01 -7.64 11.89
N TRP A 67 -5.29 -7.97 12.02
CA TRP A 67 -6.04 -7.71 13.24
C TRP A 67 -5.51 -8.53 14.44
N THR A 68 -5.22 -9.80 14.22
CA THR A 68 -4.64 -10.68 15.26
C THR A 68 -3.27 -10.17 15.73
N SER A 69 -2.51 -9.54 14.86
CA SER A 69 -1.20 -8.94 15.17
C SER A 69 -1.30 -7.53 15.79
N GLY A 70 -2.53 -7.06 16.10
CA GLY A 70 -2.79 -5.79 16.79
C GLY A 70 -2.96 -4.57 15.87
N GLY A 71 -3.04 -4.74 14.57
CA GLY A 71 -3.36 -3.67 13.61
C GLY A 71 -4.87 -3.47 13.44
N THR A 72 -5.26 -2.27 13.06
CA THR A 72 -6.64 -1.94 12.67
C THR A 72 -6.64 -1.45 11.23
N PRO A 73 -6.68 -2.36 10.25
CA PRO A 73 -6.55 -2.00 8.85
C PRO A 73 -7.74 -1.16 8.40
N LYS A 74 -7.48 0.01 7.82
CA LYS A 74 -8.48 0.97 7.35
C LYS A 74 -8.48 1.15 5.83
N ILE A 75 -7.39 0.80 5.16
CA ILE A 75 -7.21 1.03 3.73
C ILE A 75 -6.79 -0.27 3.04
N LEU A 76 -7.51 -0.64 1.99
CA LEU A 76 -7.09 -1.61 0.99
C LEU A 76 -6.64 -0.87 -0.28
N MET A 77 -5.35 -0.87 -0.56
CA MET A 77 -4.79 -0.24 -1.76
C MET A 77 -4.48 -1.30 -2.81
N THR A 78 -5.05 -1.15 -3.99
CA THR A 78 -4.90 -2.11 -5.09
C THR A 78 -4.66 -1.40 -6.43
N GLY A 79 -4.11 -2.12 -7.39
CA GLY A 79 -4.10 -1.73 -8.79
C GLY A 79 -5.51 -1.83 -9.43
N PRO A 80 -5.68 -1.30 -10.66
CA PRO A 80 -7.01 -1.18 -11.29
C PRO A 80 -7.69 -2.53 -11.52
N VAL A 81 -6.99 -3.56 -11.95
CA VAL A 81 -7.56 -4.91 -12.21
C VAL A 81 -8.09 -5.52 -10.92
N ASN A 82 -7.29 -5.51 -9.87
CA ASN A 82 -7.70 -6.08 -8.58
C ASN A 82 -8.78 -5.23 -7.89
N LYS A 83 -8.85 -3.91 -8.15
CA LYS A 83 -9.99 -3.08 -7.69
C LYS A 83 -11.31 -3.54 -8.30
N GLN A 84 -11.32 -3.85 -9.60
CA GLN A 84 -12.52 -4.39 -10.26
C GLN A 84 -12.94 -5.74 -9.68
N ARG A 85 -11.97 -6.62 -9.36
CA ARG A 85 -12.25 -7.91 -8.71
C ARG A 85 -12.85 -7.74 -7.32
N VAL A 86 -12.30 -6.82 -6.50
CA VAL A 86 -12.86 -6.50 -5.18
C VAL A 86 -14.31 -6.02 -5.31
N SER A 87 -14.63 -5.22 -6.32
CA SER A 87 -16.01 -4.77 -6.57
C SER A 87 -16.98 -5.91 -6.90
N GLY A 88 -16.47 -7.08 -7.27
CA GLY A 88 -17.25 -8.30 -7.51
C GLY A 88 -17.42 -9.23 -6.29
N PHE A 89 -16.80 -8.92 -5.14
CA PHE A 89 -16.92 -9.78 -3.95
C PHE A 89 -18.34 -9.80 -3.39
N ALA A 90 -18.80 -10.98 -2.96
CA ALA A 90 -20.17 -11.20 -2.53
C ALA A 90 -20.58 -10.37 -1.31
N GLY A 91 -19.67 -10.12 -0.37
CA GLY A 91 -19.90 -9.29 0.81
C GLY A 91 -20.23 -7.84 0.48
N ILE A 92 -19.74 -7.33 -0.65
CA ILE A 92 -20.07 -5.99 -1.15
C ILE A 92 -21.46 -5.96 -1.80
N ALA A 93 -21.89 -7.05 -2.44
CA ALA A 93 -23.20 -7.15 -3.08
C ALA A 93 -24.37 -7.05 -2.06
N ALA A 94 -24.18 -7.59 -0.85
CA ALA A 94 -25.19 -7.51 0.21
C ALA A 94 -25.45 -6.06 0.67
N THR A 95 -24.42 -5.22 0.70
CA THR A 95 -24.54 -3.79 1.06
C THR A 95 -25.26 -2.97 -0.03
N ARG A 96 -25.21 -3.41 -1.29
CA ARG A 96 -25.92 -2.76 -2.40
C ARG A 96 -27.43 -2.91 -2.33
N TYR A 97 -27.93 -3.94 -1.65
CA TYR A 97 -29.36 -4.21 -1.55
C TYR A 97 -30.08 -3.34 -0.49
N ASN A 98 -29.35 -2.73 0.42
CA ASN A 98 -29.89 -1.94 1.52
C ASN A 98 -30.02 -0.44 1.22
N ILE A 99 -30.01 -0.03 -0.04
CA ILE A 99 -30.43 1.32 -0.42
C ILE A 99 -31.96 1.32 -0.57
N GLU A 100 -32.63 1.12 0.55
CA GLU A 100 -34.07 1.31 0.65
C GLU A 100 -34.42 2.80 0.69
N GLY A 101 -35.40 3.16 -0.10
CA GLY A 101 -36.10 4.41 0.08
C GLY A 101 -36.48 5.13 -1.21
N GLY A 102 -37.60 4.73 -1.78
CA GLY A 102 -38.35 5.56 -2.71
C GLY A 102 -37.94 5.44 -4.18
N ALA A 103 -38.93 5.45 -5.05
CA ALA A 103 -38.82 5.33 -6.50
C ALA A 103 -37.86 6.36 -7.12
N LYS A 104 -36.57 6.06 -7.06
CA LYS A 104 -35.52 6.75 -7.84
C LYS A 104 -35.07 5.80 -8.96
N PRO A 105 -34.69 6.32 -10.13
CA PRO A 105 -34.21 5.49 -11.23
C PRO A 105 -33.08 4.60 -10.71
N ALA A 106 -33.13 3.30 -11.06
CA ALA A 106 -32.16 2.31 -10.63
C ALA A 106 -30.75 2.75 -11.05
N THR A 107 -29.94 3.18 -10.08
CA THR A 107 -28.54 3.49 -10.31
C THR A 107 -27.75 2.20 -10.23
N ILE A 108 -27.14 1.76 -11.33
CA ILE A 108 -26.23 0.62 -11.32
C ILE A 108 -24.91 1.08 -10.70
N VAL A 109 -24.67 0.70 -9.46
CA VAL A 109 -23.40 0.95 -8.78
C VAL A 109 -22.44 -0.17 -9.12
N GLY A 110 -21.51 0.09 -10.03
CA GLY A 110 -20.48 -0.85 -10.48
C GLY A 110 -19.18 -0.81 -9.66
N ALA A 111 -19.10 0.03 -8.62
CA ALA A 111 -17.90 0.21 -7.81
C ALA A 111 -18.17 0.00 -6.33
N ALA A 112 -17.18 -0.55 -5.62
CA ALA A 112 -17.18 -0.63 -4.17
C ALA A 112 -16.01 0.18 -3.61
N ASP A 113 -16.31 1.15 -2.75
CA ASP A 113 -15.30 1.99 -2.09
C ASP A 113 -15.07 1.58 -0.64
N VAL A 114 -15.97 0.81 -0.05
CA VAL A 114 -15.85 0.30 1.31
C VAL A 114 -16.13 -1.20 1.33
N TYR A 115 -15.24 -1.95 1.93
CA TYR A 115 -15.42 -3.35 2.25
C TYR A 115 -15.70 -3.49 3.75
N VAL A 116 -16.85 -4.04 4.09
CA VAL A 116 -17.25 -4.31 5.48
C VAL A 116 -16.77 -5.71 5.85
N SER A 117 -15.81 -5.80 6.76
CA SER A 117 -15.29 -7.06 7.29
C SER A 117 -15.77 -7.28 8.73
N ASP A 118 -15.60 -8.49 9.25
CA ASP A 118 -15.88 -8.82 10.65
C ASP A 118 -15.01 -8.01 11.64
N PHE A 119 -13.92 -7.42 11.15
CA PHE A 119 -12.94 -6.67 11.94
C PHE A 119 -13.01 -5.15 11.71
N GLY A 120 -14.00 -4.67 10.97
CA GLY A 120 -14.20 -3.24 10.69
C GLY A 120 -14.33 -2.91 9.20
N ASN A 121 -14.47 -1.63 8.93
CA ASN A 121 -14.64 -1.12 7.58
C ASN A 121 -13.28 -0.80 6.96
N VAL A 122 -13.05 -1.31 5.77
CA VAL A 122 -11.83 -1.08 4.99
C VAL A 122 -12.18 -0.29 3.73
N THR A 123 -11.60 0.89 3.57
CA THR A 123 -11.77 1.72 2.38
C THR A 123 -10.92 1.18 1.23
N VAL A 124 -11.53 0.93 0.10
CA VAL A 124 -10.84 0.36 -1.08
C VAL A 124 -10.40 1.46 -2.03
N VAL A 125 -9.09 1.68 -2.11
CA VAL A 125 -8.48 2.73 -2.91
C VAL A 125 -7.76 2.15 -4.12
N ALA A 126 -8.14 2.62 -5.32
CA ALA A 126 -7.41 2.31 -6.54
C ALA A 126 -6.17 3.21 -6.67
N ASN A 127 -5.00 2.60 -6.83
CA ASN A 127 -3.76 3.32 -7.06
C ASN A 127 -3.14 2.89 -8.39
N ARG A 128 -3.07 3.81 -9.36
CA ARG A 128 -2.51 3.55 -10.70
C ARG A 128 -1.02 3.20 -10.69
N PHE A 129 -0.32 3.57 -9.63
CA PHE A 129 1.11 3.28 -9.44
C PHE A 129 1.35 2.03 -8.60
N GLN A 130 0.27 1.38 -8.12
CA GLN A 130 0.36 0.13 -7.40
C GLN A 130 0.72 -0.99 -8.36
N ARG A 131 1.65 -1.86 -7.93
CA ARG A 131 1.95 -3.08 -8.64
C ARG A 131 0.71 -3.98 -8.66
N GLU A 132 0.28 -4.43 -9.84
CA GLU A 132 -0.95 -5.22 -9.99
C GLU A 132 -0.91 -6.56 -9.25
N ARG A 133 0.27 -7.11 -9.06
CA ARG A 133 0.44 -8.39 -8.35
C ARG A 133 0.20 -8.30 -6.84
N ASP A 134 0.02 -7.11 -6.30
CA ASP A 134 -0.01 -6.87 -4.86
C ASP A 134 -1.22 -6.04 -4.45
N ALA A 135 -1.86 -6.44 -3.36
CA ALA A 135 -2.90 -5.67 -2.69
C ALA A 135 -2.47 -5.41 -1.24
N LEU A 136 -2.35 -4.13 -0.88
CA LEU A 136 -1.87 -3.68 0.41
C LEU A 136 -3.03 -3.39 1.35
N VAL A 137 -3.00 -4.00 2.52
CA VAL A 137 -3.92 -3.72 3.63
C VAL A 137 -3.17 -2.88 4.64
N LEU A 138 -3.57 -1.63 4.81
CA LEU A 138 -2.79 -0.63 5.53
C LEU A 138 -3.56 -0.04 6.71
N ASP A 139 -2.83 0.19 7.80
CA ASP A 139 -3.24 1.05 8.90
C ASP A 139 -2.44 2.37 8.82
N PRO A 140 -3.10 3.50 8.49
CA PRO A 140 -2.42 4.78 8.33
C PRO A 140 -1.75 5.30 9.60
N GLU A 141 -2.14 4.83 10.77
CA GLU A 141 -1.57 5.28 12.05
C GLU A 141 -0.11 4.86 12.23
N TYR A 142 0.29 3.76 11.57
CA TYR A 142 1.64 3.22 11.66
C TYR A 142 2.51 3.52 10.44
N ALA A 143 2.02 4.32 9.50
CA ALA A 143 2.76 4.73 8.31
C ALA A 143 2.86 6.26 8.23
N SER A 144 4.06 6.79 8.10
CA SER A 144 4.29 8.23 8.01
C SER A 144 5.47 8.57 7.11
N VAL A 145 5.57 9.83 6.73
CA VAL A 145 6.74 10.36 6.02
C VAL A 145 7.64 11.05 7.05
N ALA A 146 8.89 10.60 7.11
CA ALA A 146 9.92 11.21 7.95
C ALA A 146 10.81 12.11 7.08
N TYR A 147 11.03 13.34 7.53
CA TYR A 147 11.92 14.30 6.88
C TYR A 147 13.24 14.36 7.61
N LEU A 148 14.34 14.13 6.91
CA LEU A 148 15.68 14.42 7.40
C LEU A 148 16.00 15.90 7.19
N ARG A 149 15.69 16.42 5.99
CA ARG A 149 15.72 17.83 5.64
C ARG A 149 14.39 18.22 5.02
N PRO A 150 13.61 19.15 5.61
CA PRO A 150 12.39 19.65 5.00
C PRO A 150 12.69 20.40 3.71
N PHE A 151 11.67 20.82 2.99
CA PHE A 151 11.85 21.65 1.80
C PHE A 151 12.59 22.95 2.19
N GLN A 152 13.75 23.12 1.58
CA GLN A 152 14.61 24.30 1.75
C GLN A 152 14.99 24.86 0.40
N GLN A 153 14.87 26.18 0.25
CA GLN A 153 15.31 26.91 -0.91
C GLN A 153 16.61 27.62 -0.58
N MET A 154 17.62 27.39 -1.40
CA MET A 154 18.92 28.05 -1.28
C MET A 154 19.19 28.87 -2.54
N GLU A 155 19.62 30.11 -2.38
CA GLU A 155 20.12 30.91 -3.48
C GLU A 155 21.53 30.47 -3.83
N LEU A 156 21.77 30.23 -5.11
CA LEU A 156 23.09 29.90 -5.62
C LEU A 156 23.80 31.16 -6.12
N ALA A 157 25.14 31.14 -6.11
CA ALA A 157 25.94 32.25 -6.60
C ALA A 157 25.54 32.64 -8.04
N LYS A 158 25.38 33.92 -8.27
CA LYS A 158 25.08 34.47 -9.60
C LYS A 158 26.25 34.23 -10.55
N THR A 159 25.96 33.57 -11.67
CA THR A 159 26.89 33.45 -12.80
C THR A 159 26.28 34.22 -13.99
N GLY A 160 26.66 35.46 -14.13
CA GLY A 160 26.06 36.37 -15.12
C GLY A 160 24.72 36.98 -14.66
N ASP A 161 23.82 37.23 -15.58
CA ASP A 161 22.53 37.92 -15.33
C ASP A 161 21.39 36.96 -14.92
N ALA A 162 21.71 35.71 -14.58
CA ALA A 162 20.75 34.69 -14.19
C ALA A 162 20.71 34.49 -12.66
N GLU A 163 19.50 34.45 -12.08
CA GLU A 163 19.28 34.01 -10.71
C GLU A 163 19.01 32.49 -10.69
N LYS A 164 19.81 31.76 -9.89
CA LYS A 164 19.67 30.32 -9.71
C LYS A 164 19.28 30.03 -8.29
N ARG A 165 18.28 29.15 -8.12
CA ARG A 165 17.82 28.70 -6.83
C ARG A 165 17.81 27.17 -6.79
N LEU A 166 18.27 26.61 -5.69
CA LEU A 166 18.28 25.17 -5.42
C LEU A 166 17.19 24.84 -4.43
N LEU A 167 16.30 23.92 -4.80
CA LEU A 167 15.30 23.36 -3.90
C LEU A 167 15.76 21.97 -3.46
N ILE A 168 15.92 21.78 -2.15
CA ILE A 168 16.38 20.53 -1.56
C ILE A 168 15.33 20.00 -0.60
N VAL A 169 15.12 18.68 -0.64
CA VAL A 169 14.34 17.94 0.35
C VAL A 169 14.92 16.54 0.52
N GLU A 170 14.97 16.06 1.74
CA GLU A 170 15.29 14.65 2.05
C GLU A 170 14.20 14.06 2.92
N TYR A 171 13.51 13.06 2.41
CA TYR A 171 12.43 12.36 3.12
C TYR A 171 12.47 10.87 2.86
N GLY A 172 11.83 10.11 3.74
CA GLY A 172 11.72 8.67 3.62
C GLY A 172 10.41 8.15 4.19
N LEU A 173 10.05 6.95 3.82
CA LEU A 173 8.94 6.23 4.44
C LEU A 173 9.36 5.73 5.82
N LYS A 174 8.52 5.99 6.81
CA LYS A 174 8.64 5.45 8.17
C LYS A 174 7.46 4.53 8.43
N ILE A 175 7.73 3.26 8.68
CA ILE A 175 6.77 2.27 9.19
C ILE A 175 7.12 2.00 10.65
N THR A 176 6.21 2.34 11.56
CA THR A 176 6.45 2.20 12.99
C THR A 176 6.23 0.77 13.46
N SER A 177 5.23 0.08 12.88
CA SER A 177 4.96 -1.34 13.11
C SER A 177 4.59 -2.02 11.81
N GLU A 178 5.34 -3.03 11.41
CA GLU A 178 5.02 -3.81 10.22
C GLU A 178 3.80 -4.72 10.44
N ASN A 179 3.58 -5.13 11.70
CA ASN A 179 2.46 -6.00 12.09
C ASN A 179 1.08 -5.33 11.92
N ALA A 180 1.03 -3.99 11.84
CA ALA A 180 -0.19 -3.26 11.58
C ALA A 180 -0.59 -3.25 10.10
N HIS A 181 0.25 -3.78 9.24
CA HIS A 181 0.02 -3.83 7.79
C HIS A 181 -0.07 -5.26 7.31
N GLY A 182 -0.75 -5.47 6.19
CA GLY A 182 -0.88 -6.77 5.55
C GLY A 182 -0.67 -6.69 4.03
N LEU A 183 -0.38 -7.82 3.43
CA LEU A 183 -0.13 -7.94 2.00
C LEU A 183 -0.75 -9.21 1.44
N ALA A 184 -1.61 -9.05 0.43
CA ALA A 184 -1.96 -10.12 -0.47
C ALA A 184 -1.14 -10.00 -1.74
N ALA A 185 -0.40 -11.03 -2.09
CA ALA A 185 0.54 -10.96 -3.20
C ALA A 185 0.40 -12.13 -4.18
N ASP A 186 1.17 -12.04 -5.28
CA ASP A 186 1.12 -12.98 -6.39
C ASP A 186 -0.25 -13.05 -7.06
N LEU A 187 -0.88 -11.88 -7.20
CA LEU A 187 -2.18 -11.75 -7.83
C LEU A 187 -2.05 -11.69 -9.35
N VAL A 188 -3.07 -12.16 -10.06
CA VAL A 188 -3.14 -12.08 -11.53
C VAL A 188 -3.29 -10.63 -11.96
N THR A 189 -2.60 -10.25 -13.03
CA THR A 189 -2.50 -8.87 -13.54
C THR A 189 -3.45 -8.55 -14.70
N SER A 190 -4.18 -9.53 -15.19
CA SER A 190 -5.12 -9.40 -16.32
C SER A 190 -6.29 -10.36 -16.17
#